data_cead0a32e3181de3ba6006a68f43def2
#
_entry.id   cead0a32e3181de3ba6006a68f43def2
#
_cell.length_a   1.000
_cell.length_b   1.000
_cell.length_c   1.000
_cell.angle_alpha   90.00
_cell.angle_beta   90.00
_cell.angle_gamma   90.00
#
_symmetry.space_group_name_H-M   'P 1'
#
loop_
_entity.id
_entity.type
_entity.pdbx_description
1 polymer ?
#
loop_
_entity_poly.entity_id
_entity_poly.type
_entity_poly.pdbx_seq_one_letter_code
_entity_poly.pdbx_strand_id
1 'polypeptide(L)'
;MTSVVRLAAIVLACVALVAVPRADTATERPVDLLLVLAVDASGSVDTRRFELQRRGYAEAFANPRVLRAIRAGPLQAIAVTMFQWTGPSLQARILDWTVIADAADADRVATAIATTPRQLFGGGTSLSGAMDYALRLFPDSPFAGERHVIDVSGDGANNVGRPAALARDAAVAAGIVINGLPILALEPNLDTYYRDNVIGGPGSFVVPVDSFENFGDAILSKLISEIAAAPGAGRQQAER
;
A
#
# COMPACT_ATOMS: atom_id res chain seq x y z
N MET A 1 70.78 51.91 29.31
CA MET A 1 69.43 52.21 28.78
C MET A 1 69.22 51.28 27.58
N THR A 2 68.61 50.15 27.79
CA THR A 2 68.44 49.08 26.80
C THR A 2 66.96 48.91 26.52
N SER A 3 66.55 49.31 25.31
CA SER A 3 65.14 49.18 24.81
C SER A 3 64.89 47.77 24.34
N VAL A 4 63.91 47.11 24.92
CA VAL A 4 63.40 45.79 24.49
C VAL A 4 62.23 46.00 23.53
N VAL A 5 62.43 45.65 22.27
CA VAL A 5 61.36 45.62 21.25
C VAL A 5 60.63 44.27 21.37
N ARG A 6 59.36 44.29 21.71
CA ARG A 6 58.48 43.11 21.72
C ARG A 6 57.84 42.94 20.34
N LEU A 7 58.22 41.86 19.67
CA LEU A 7 57.60 41.44 18.42
C LEU A 7 56.31 40.65 18.75
N ALA A 8 55.13 41.17 18.34
CA ALA A 8 53.88 40.47 18.46
C ALA A 8 53.65 39.69 17.16
N ALA A 9 53.62 38.33 17.26
CA ALA A 9 53.27 37.46 16.15
C ALA A 9 51.75 37.31 16.08
N ILE A 10 51.15 37.79 14.98
CA ILE A 10 49.74 37.59 14.67
C ILE A 10 49.64 36.24 13.97
N VAL A 11 49.02 35.25 14.65
CA VAL A 11 48.66 33.96 14.03
C VAL A 11 47.30 34.14 13.33
N LEU A 12 47.29 34.14 12.01
CA LEU A 12 46.10 34.17 11.19
C LEU A 12 45.58 32.71 11.07
N ALA A 13 44.52 32.35 11.79
CA ALA A 13 43.86 31.06 11.67
C ALA A 13 42.93 31.07 10.44
N CYS A 14 43.35 30.43 9.35
CA CYS A 14 42.52 30.15 8.22
C CYS A 14 41.50 29.04 8.58
N VAL A 15 40.27 29.39 8.86
CA VAL A 15 39.17 28.44 8.98
C VAL A 15 38.76 28.01 7.56
N ALA A 16 39.21 26.85 7.15
CA ALA A 16 38.74 26.23 5.91
C ALA A 16 37.29 25.79 6.11
N LEU A 17 36.34 26.48 5.45
CA LEU A 17 34.94 26.05 5.36
C LEU A 17 34.91 24.76 4.50
N VAL A 18 34.84 23.59 5.15
CA VAL A 18 34.58 22.35 4.45
C VAL A 18 33.10 22.37 4.06
N ALA A 19 32.82 22.60 2.76
CA ALA A 19 31.48 22.43 2.20
C ALA A 19 31.11 20.95 2.31
N VAL A 20 30.23 20.62 3.27
CA VAL A 20 29.62 19.28 3.35
C VAL A 20 28.71 19.16 2.12
N PRO A 21 28.93 18.19 1.21
CA PRO A 21 28.04 17.98 0.10
C PRO A 21 26.64 17.69 0.67
N ARG A 22 25.69 18.53 0.34
CA ARG A 22 24.29 18.32 0.63
C ARG A 22 23.92 17.07 -0.17
N ALA A 23 23.53 15.99 0.50
CA ALA A 23 22.97 14.83 -0.17
C ALA A 23 21.80 15.35 -1.04
N ASP A 24 21.91 15.20 -2.36
CA ASP A 24 20.77 15.39 -3.25
C ASP A 24 19.65 14.50 -2.71
N THR A 25 18.61 15.10 -2.13
CA THR A 25 17.38 14.39 -1.86
C THR A 25 16.84 13.99 -3.21
N ALA A 26 17.01 12.72 -3.58
CA ALA A 26 16.41 12.17 -4.79
C ALA A 26 14.93 12.60 -4.77
N THR A 27 14.55 13.41 -5.74
CA THR A 27 13.17 13.91 -5.82
C THR A 27 12.29 12.70 -6.09
N GLU A 28 11.43 12.34 -5.12
CA GLU A 28 10.51 11.22 -5.26
C GLU A 28 9.68 11.42 -6.55
N ARG A 29 9.58 10.37 -7.36
CA ARG A 29 8.78 10.42 -8.59
C ARG A 29 7.31 10.55 -8.23
N PRO A 30 6.59 11.60 -8.72
CA PRO A 30 5.17 11.77 -8.42
C PRO A 30 4.33 10.72 -9.16
N VAL A 31 3.26 10.25 -8.48
CA VAL A 31 2.27 9.30 -8.99
C VAL A 31 0.88 9.67 -8.47
N ASP A 32 -0.18 9.29 -9.21
CA ASP A 32 -1.57 9.57 -8.81
C ASP A 32 -1.99 8.81 -7.55
N LEU A 33 -1.39 7.65 -7.32
CA LEU A 33 -1.79 6.72 -6.26
C LEU A 33 -0.60 5.89 -5.75
N LEU A 34 -0.43 5.82 -4.43
CA LEU A 34 0.29 4.74 -3.76
C LEU A 34 -0.73 3.70 -3.31
N LEU A 35 -0.63 2.48 -3.82
CA LEU A 35 -1.55 1.38 -3.53
C LEU A 35 -0.82 0.23 -2.83
N VAL A 36 -1.24 -0.09 -1.62
CA VAL A 36 -0.78 -1.24 -0.85
C VAL A 36 -1.80 -2.36 -0.94
N LEU A 37 -1.42 -3.51 -1.49
CA LEU A 37 -2.26 -4.70 -1.59
C LEU A 37 -1.93 -5.66 -0.44
N ALA A 38 -2.86 -5.81 0.48
CA ALA A 38 -2.75 -6.70 1.64
C ALA A 38 -3.56 -7.98 1.39
N VAL A 39 -2.88 -9.10 1.12
CA VAL A 39 -3.49 -10.36 0.66
C VAL A 39 -3.47 -11.40 1.76
N ASP A 40 -4.63 -11.92 2.10
CA ASP A 40 -4.78 -12.96 3.13
C ASP A 40 -4.10 -14.27 2.72
N ALA A 41 -3.27 -14.78 3.63
CA ALA A 41 -2.64 -16.09 3.56
C ALA A 41 -2.84 -16.87 4.87
N SER A 42 -3.88 -16.53 5.65
CA SER A 42 -4.24 -17.17 6.91
C SER A 42 -4.63 -18.65 6.74
N GLY A 43 -4.92 -19.32 7.86
CA GLY A 43 -5.13 -20.77 7.89
C GLY A 43 -6.33 -21.26 7.08
N SER A 44 -7.34 -20.42 6.84
CA SER A 44 -8.52 -20.72 6.02
C SER A 44 -8.21 -20.70 4.51
N VAL A 45 -7.17 -19.96 4.10
CA VAL A 45 -6.74 -19.88 2.70
C VAL A 45 -5.84 -21.07 2.38
N ASP A 46 -6.42 -22.13 1.81
CA ASP A 46 -5.66 -23.29 1.33
C ASP A 46 -4.85 -22.96 0.05
N THR A 47 -4.09 -23.92 -0.45
CA THR A 47 -3.25 -23.73 -1.66
C THR A 47 -4.08 -23.35 -2.89
N ARG A 48 -5.26 -23.96 -3.10
CA ARG A 48 -6.13 -23.66 -4.24
C ARG A 48 -6.69 -22.23 -4.15
N ARG A 49 -7.17 -21.84 -2.97
CA ARG A 49 -7.69 -20.50 -2.71
C ARG A 49 -6.62 -19.43 -2.90
N PHE A 50 -5.41 -19.69 -2.40
CA PHE A 50 -4.27 -18.80 -2.62
C PHE A 50 -3.94 -18.64 -4.11
N GLU A 51 -3.91 -19.73 -4.88
CA GLU A 51 -3.66 -19.68 -6.33
C GLU A 51 -4.74 -18.90 -7.09
N LEU A 52 -6.01 -18.99 -6.67
CA LEU A 52 -7.09 -18.19 -7.27
C LEU A 52 -6.91 -16.69 -7.00
N GLN A 53 -6.54 -16.30 -5.78
CA GLN A 53 -6.20 -14.90 -5.47
C GLN A 53 -5.00 -14.43 -6.31
N ARG A 54 -3.89 -15.17 -6.27
CA ARG A 54 -2.66 -14.83 -7.00
C ARG A 54 -2.92 -14.63 -8.49
N ARG A 55 -3.63 -15.57 -9.12
CA ARG A 55 -4.01 -15.49 -10.53
C ARG A 55 -4.93 -14.30 -10.80
N GLY A 56 -5.93 -14.09 -9.95
CA GLY A 56 -6.85 -12.96 -10.08
C GLY A 56 -6.13 -11.60 -10.08
N TYR A 57 -5.21 -11.38 -9.17
CA TYR A 57 -4.38 -10.16 -9.15
C TYR A 57 -3.52 -10.04 -10.41
N ALA A 58 -2.81 -11.11 -10.81
CA ALA A 58 -1.96 -11.08 -11.99
C ALA A 58 -2.75 -10.76 -13.27
N GLU A 59 -3.89 -11.43 -13.48
CA GLU A 59 -4.78 -11.19 -14.62
C GLU A 59 -5.39 -9.78 -14.59
N ALA A 60 -5.71 -9.24 -13.40
CA ALA A 60 -6.24 -7.89 -13.28
C ALA A 60 -5.21 -6.83 -13.68
N PHE A 61 -3.94 -6.94 -13.26
CA PHE A 61 -2.90 -6.01 -13.68
C PHE A 61 -2.54 -6.14 -15.17
N ALA A 62 -2.58 -7.33 -15.75
CA ALA A 62 -2.42 -7.54 -17.18
C ALA A 62 -3.60 -7.02 -18.01
N ASN A 63 -4.75 -6.69 -17.39
CA ASN A 63 -5.95 -6.29 -18.10
C ASN A 63 -5.82 -4.85 -18.65
N PRO A 64 -6.05 -4.60 -19.97
CA PRO A 64 -5.94 -3.27 -20.54
C PRO A 64 -6.89 -2.21 -19.92
N ARG A 65 -7.96 -2.62 -19.23
CA ARG A 65 -8.87 -1.71 -18.54
C ARG A 65 -8.19 -1.05 -17.33
N VAL A 66 -7.35 -1.77 -16.60
CA VAL A 66 -6.56 -1.22 -15.49
C VAL A 66 -5.57 -0.19 -16.02
N LEU A 67 -4.83 -0.49 -17.08
CA LEU A 67 -3.91 0.47 -17.69
C LEU A 67 -4.64 1.72 -18.21
N ARG A 68 -5.83 1.57 -18.80
CA ARG A 68 -6.64 2.73 -19.21
C ARG A 68 -7.05 3.60 -18.02
N ALA A 69 -7.43 2.98 -16.89
CA ALA A 69 -7.77 3.71 -15.67
C ALA A 69 -6.54 4.50 -15.13
N ILE A 70 -5.35 3.89 -15.12
CA ILE A 70 -4.10 4.55 -14.74
C ILE A 70 -3.83 5.77 -15.64
N ARG A 71 -3.93 5.59 -16.95
CA ARG A 71 -3.66 6.64 -17.94
C ARG A 71 -4.69 7.77 -17.96
N ALA A 72 -5.85 7.58 -17.34
CA ALA A 72 -6.86 8.62 -17.17
C ALA A 72 -6.52 9.59 -16.02
N GLY A 73 -5.59 9.25 -15.12
CA GLY A 73 -5.13 10.11 -14.05
C GLY A 73 -4.24 11.25 -14.54
N PRO A 74 -4.12 12.35 -13.78
CA PRO A 74 -3.30 13.51 -14.13
C PRO A 74 -1.82 13.19 -14.37
N LEU A 75 -1.23 12.31 -13.55
CA LEU A 75 0.18 11.90 -13.65
C LEU A 75 0.35 10.63 -14.48
N GLN A 76 -0.74 9.97 -14.85
CA GLN A 76 -0.78 8.75 -15.68
C GLN A 76 0.09 7.62 -15.15
N ALA A 77 0.30 7.57 -13.84
CA ALA A 77 1.13 6.60 -13.15
C ALA A 77 0.60 6.32 -11.74
N ILE A 78 0.70 5.08 -11.31
CA ILE A 78 0.50 4.65 -9.93
C ILE A 78 1.72 3.88 -9.45
N ALA A 79 1.92 3.77 -8.13
CA ALA A 79 2.89 2.82 -7.59
C ALA A 79 2.15 1.82 -6.69
N VAL A 80 2.52 0.54 -6.83
CA VAL A 80 1.93 -0.57 -6.09
C VAL A 80 2.99 -1.31 -5.29
N THR A 81 2.61 -1.81 -4.13
CA THR A 81 3.34 -2.82 -3.36
C THR A 81 2.36 -3.89 -2.88
N MET A 82 2.84 -5.12 -2.66
CA MET A 82 1.98 -6.23 -2.26
C MET A 82 2.64 -7.06 -1.18
N PHE A 83 1.85 -7.51 -0.21
CA PHE A 83 2.32 -8.41 0.82
C PHE A 83 1.25 -9.45 1.20
N GLN A 84 1.71 -10.61 1.64
CA GLN A 84 0.89 -11.64 2.28
C GLN A 84 0.83 -11.36 3.78
N TRP A 85 -0.29 -11.67 4.40
CA TRP A 85 -0.48 -11.52 5.85
C TRP A 85 -1.25 -12.70 6.47
N THR A 86 -1.00 -12.92 7.77
CA THR A 86 -1.76 -13.86 8.62
C THR A 86 -1.92 -13.26 10.03
N GLY A 87 -1.07 -13.64 10.98
CA GLY A 87 -1.07 -13.16 12.36
C GLY A 87 -0.58 -11.71 12.52
N PRO A 88 -0.60 -11.16 13.75
CA PRO A 88 -0.30 -9.74 14.03
C PRO A 88 1.10 -9.29 13.60
N SER A 89 2.09 -10.19 13.59
CA SER A 89 3.47 -9.90 13.23
C SER A 89 3.98 -10.80 12.10
N LEU A 90 3.07 -11.41 11.35
CA LEU A 90 3.40 -12.31 10.25
C LEU A 90 2.93 -11.70 8.92
N GLN A 91 3.80 -10.90 8.33
CA GLN A 91 3.64 -10.32 7.01
C GLN A 91 4.89 -10.61 6.18
N ALA A 92 4.69 -10.86 4.89
CA ALA A 92 5.77 -11.09 3.94
C ALA A 92 5.54 -10.26 2.68
N ARG A 93 6.42 -9.30 2.40
CA ARG A 93 6.36 -8.51 1.17
C ARG A 93 6.70 -9.41 -0.03
N ILE A 94 5.86 -9.42 -1.04
CA ILE A 94 6.00 -10.24 -2.24
C ILE A 94 6.20 -9.41 -3.51
N LEU A 95 5.91 -8.11 -3.46
CA LEU A 95 6.20 -7.13 -4.48
C LEU A 95 6.68 -5.85 -3.82
N ASP A 96 7.88 -5.40 -4.11
CA ASP A 96 8.36 -4.09 -3.69
C ASP A 96 7.64 -2.96 -4.43
N TRP A 97 7.73 -1.72 -3.92
CA TRP A 97 7.14 -0.57 -4.59
C TRP A 97 7.55 -0.52 -6.06
N THR A 98 6.58 -0.67 -6.93
CA THR A 98 6.76 -0.74 -8.38
C THR A 98 5.80 0.22 -9.06
N VAL A 99 6.33 1.09 -9.92
CA VAL A 99 5.53 2.03 -10.71
C VAL A 99 4.89 1.32 -11.90
N ILE A 100 3.66 1.74 -12.24
CA ILE A 100 2.94 1.33 -13.44
C ILE A 100 2.52 2.60 -14.18
N ALA A 101 3.09 2.84 -15.36
CA ALA A 101 2.79 3.95 -16.26
C ALA A 101 2.47 3.47 -17.70
N ASP A 102 2.92 2.28 -18.05
CA ASP A 102 2.72 1.71 -19.39
C ASP A 102 2.42 0.20 -19.34
N ALA A 103 2.25 -0.41 -20.51
CA ALA A 103 1.92 -1.82 -20.63
C ALA A 103 3.06 -2.72 -20.16
N ALA A 104 4.31 -2.33 -20.41
CA ALA A 104 5.47 -3.13 -19.99
C ALA A 104 5.61 -3.14 -18.46
N ASP A 105 5.28 -2.03 -17.79
CA ASP A 105 5.21 -1.95 -16.33
C ASP A 105 4.11 -2.87 -15.78
N ALA A 106 2.92 -2.80 -16.37
CA ALA A 106 1.77 -3.63 -15.98
C ALA A 106 2.09 -5.14 -16.14
N ASP A 107 2.70 -5.53 -17.24
CA ASP A 107 3.14 -6.91 -17.50
C ASP A 107 4.22 -7.37 -16.50
N ARG A 108 5.15 -6.48 -16.12
CA ARG A 108 6.16 -6.79 -15.08
C ARG A 108 5.51 -7.07 -13.73
N VAL A 109 4.57 -6.22 -13.31
CA VAL A 109 3.85 -6.41 -12.05
C VAL A 109 3.02 -7.70 -12.11
N ALA A 110 2.27 -7.93 -13.18
CA ALA A 110 1.49 -9.14 -13.37
C ALA A 110 2.36 -10.41 -13.29
N THR A 111 3.51 -10.39 -13.98
CA THR A 111 4.48 -11.49 -13.98
C THR A 111 5.07 -11.71 -12.59
N ALA A 112 5.48 -10.65 -11.90
CA ALA A 112 6.02 -10.75 -10.54
C ALA A 112 5.01 -11.38 -9.58
N ILE A 113 3.73 -10.96 -9.63
CA ILE A 113 2.66 -11.56 -8.83
C ILE A 113 2.44 -13.03 -9.21
N ALA A 114 2.35 -13.35 -10.49
CA ALA A 114 2.10 -14.71 -10.99
C ALA A 114 3.19 -15.71 -10.60
N THR A 115 4.44 -15.26 -10.50
CA THR A 115 5.61 -16.13 -10.26
C THR A 115 6.07 -16.16 -8.80
N THR A 116 5.64 -15.21 -7.96
CA THR A 116 6.04 -15.18 -6.55
C THR A 116 5.32 -16.31 -5.78
N PRO A 117 6.07 -17.17 -5.09
CA PRO A 117 5.48 -18.28 -4.34
C PRO A 117 4.77 -17.78 -3.08
N ARG A 118 3.86 -18.59 -2.56
CA ARG A 118 3.30 -18.39 -1.22
C ARG A 118 4.43 -18.44 -0.19
N GLN A 119 4.50 -17.44 0.69
CA GLN A 119 5.52 -17.34 1.73
C GLN A 119 4.97 -17.65 3.13
N LEU A 120 3.69 -17.38 3.36
CA LEU A 120 3.02 -17.61 4.63
C LEU A 120 2.01 -18.75 4.51
N PHE A 121 2.01 -19.60 5.54
CA PHE A 121 1.16 -20.80 5.58
C PHE A 121 0.51 -20.91 6.97
N GLY A 122 -0.83 -20.82 7.01
CA GLY A 122 -1.56 -20.96 8.27
C GLY A 122 -1.44 -19.73 9.17
N GLY A 123 -1.87 -19.88 10.42
CA GLY A 123 -1.96 -18.80 11.39
C GLY A 123 -3.37 -18.24 11.50
N GLY A 124 -3.55 -17.27 12.40
CA GLY A 124 -4.82 -16.57 12.60
C GLY A 124 -5.04 -15.46 11.59
N THR A 125 -6.22 -14.85 11.60
CA THR A 125 -6.63 -13.74 10.76
C THR A 125 -6.41 -12.43 11.51
N SER A 126 -5.36 -11.66 11.17
CA SER A 126 -5.07 -10.38 11.80
C SER A 126 -5.20 -9.23 10.80
N LEU A 127 -6.43 -8.79 10.56
CA LEU A 127 -6.70 -7.59 9.77
C LEU A 127 -6.02 -6.35 10.37
N SER A 128 -5.99 -6.25 11.71
CA SER A 128 -5.27 -5.17 12.39
C SER A 128 -3.78 -5.22 12.11
N GLY A 129 -3.15 -6.40 12.15
CA GLY A 129 -1.73 -6.56 11.82
C GLY A 129 -1.42 -6.24 10.37
N ALA A 130 -2.32 -6.60 9.45
CA ALA A 130 -2.20 -6.26 8.04
C ALA A 130 -2.25 -4.73 7.81
N MET A 131 -3.22 -4.03 8.41
CA MET A 131 -3.34 -2.57 8.32
C MET A 131 -2.15 -1.84 8.98
N ASP A 132 -1.72 -2.31 10.16
CA ASP A 132 -0.55 -1.75 10.84
C ASP A 132 0.75 -1.92 10.03
N TYR A 133 0.90 -3.04 9.35
CA TYR A 133 2.04 -3.27 8.47
C TYR A 133 1.96 -2.38 7.22
N ALA A 134 0.80 -2.33 6.57
CA ALA A 134 0.57 -1.51 5.40
C ALA A 134 0.88 -0.02 5.67
N LEU A 135 0.44 0.50 6.83
CA LEU A 135 0.70 1.88 7.24
C LEU A 135 2.20 2.21 7.25
N ARG A 136 3.05 1.27 7.67
CA ARG A 136 4.51 1.46 7.70
C ARG A 136 5.17 1.43 6.33
N LEU A 137 4.51 0.94 5.29
CA LEU A 137 5.08 0.87 3.94
C LEU A 137 5.09 2.21 3.21
N PHE A 138 4.16 3.12 3.52
CA PHE A 138 4.06 4.40 2.82
C PHE A 138 5.28 5.30 3.00
N PRO A 139 5.85 5.48 4.21
CA PRO A 139 7.07 6.27 4.37
C PRO A 139 8.31 5.68 3.67
N ASP A 140 8.29 4.38 3.37
CA ASP A 140 9.39 3.68 2.69
C ASP A 140 9.24 3.74 1.14
N SER A 141 8.19 4.40 0.62
CA SER A 141 7.97 4.51 -0.81
C SER A 141 8.99 5.43 -1.46
N PRO A 142 9.63 5.05 -2.58
CA PRO A 142 10.45 5.94 -3.38
C PRO A 142 9.63 6.86 -4.31
N PHE A 143 8.30 6.86 -4.16
CA PHE A 143 7.36 7.63 -4.97
C PHE A 143 6.53 8.55 -4.08
N ALA A 144 6.19 9.74 -4.60
CA ALA A 144 5.26 10.68 -3.95
C ALA A 144 3.85 10.50 -4.54
N GLY A 145 2.94 9.94 -3.74
CA GLY A 145 1.55 9.69 -4.18
C GLY A 145 0.60 10.81 -3.79
N GLU A 146 -0.26 11.24 -4.72
CA GLU A 146 -1.36 12.17 -4.42
C GLU A 146 -2.41 11.53 -3.49
N ARG A 147 -2.61 10.22 -3.61
CA ARG A 147 -3.52 9.43 -2.77
C ARG A 147 -2.79 8.21 -2.21
N HIS A 148 -3.17 7.84 -0.99
CA HIS A 148 -2.67 6.65 -0.32
C HIS A 148 -3.82 5.70 -0.03
N VAL A 149 -3.76 4.47 -0.53
CA VAL A 149 -4.83 3.48 -0.38
C VAL A 149 -4.25 2.14 0.07
N ILE A 150 -4.93 1.52 1.04
CA ILE A 150 -4.73 0.12 1.42
C ILE A 150 -5.92 -0.67 0.88
N ASP A 151 -5.65 -1.68 0.06
CA ASP A 151 -6.63 -2.68 -0.37
C ASP A 151 -6.44 -3.96 0.47
N VAL A 152 -7.45 -4.33 1.25
CA VAL A 152 -7.41 -5.50 2.13
C VAL A 152 -8.35 -6.57 1.61
N SER A 153 -7.81 -7.73 1.20
CA SER A 153 -8.60 -8.92 0.85
C SER A 153 -8.42 -10.03 1.89
N GLY A 154 -9.52 -10.72 2.22
CA GLY A 154 -9.49 -11.85 3.15
C GLY A 154 -10.85 -12.54 3.30
N ASP A 155 -10.85 -13.77 3.89
CA ASP A 155 -12.03 -14.64 4.02
C ASP A 155 -12.51 -14.82 5.46
N GLY A 156 -12.02 -13.99 6.40
CA GLY A 156 -12.40 -14.07 7.81
C GLY A 156 -12.33 -12.74 8.56
N ALA A 157 -13.09 -12.65 9.66
CA ALA A 157 -13.03 -11.54 10.59
C ALA A 157 -11.72 -11.58 11.40
N ASN A 158 -11.33 -10.43 11.97
CA ASN A 158 -10.14 -10.33 12.81
C ASN A 158 -10.30 -11.20 14.07
N ASN A 159 -9.50 -12.26 14.21
CA ASN A 159 -9.58 -13.18 15.34
C ASN A 159 -8.31 -13.20 16.21
N VAL A 160 -7.28 -12.45 15.83
CA VAL A 160 -6.03 -12.31 16.59
C VAL A 160 -5.44 -10.91 16.43
N GLY A 161 -4.76 -10.43 17.47
CA GLY A 161 -4.23 -9.07 17.52
C GLY A 161 -5.21 -8.07 18.15
N ARG A 162 -4.97 -6.78 17.95
CA ARG A 162 -5.86 -5.71 18.44
C ARG A 162 -7.14 -5.62 17.61
N PRO A 163 -8.21 -4.96 18.07
CA PRO A 163 -9.40 -4.72 17.25
C PRO A 163 -9.07 -4.06 15.91
N ALA A 164 -9.65 -4.57 14.81
CA ALA A 164 -9.39 -4.07 13.47
C ALA A 164 -9.75 -2.58 13.32
N ALA A 165 -10.84 -2.13 13.96
CA ALA A 165 -11.27 -0.75 13.95
C ALA A 165 -10.20 0.23 14.48
N LEU A 166 -9.41 -0.17 15.49
CA LEU A 166 -8.32 0.67 15.99
C LEU A 166 -7.15 0.82 15.00
N ALA A 167 -6.89 -0.20 14.19
CA ALA A 167 -5.89 -0.12 13.14
C ALA A 167 -6.40 0.72 11.95
N ARG A 168 -7.67 0.52 11.57
CA ARG A 168 -8.37 1.36 10.60
C ARG A 168 -8.31 2.83 10.98
N ASP A 169 -8.69 3.18 12.21
CA ASP A 169 -8.73 4.56 12.69
C ASP A 169 -7.33 5.21 12.67
N ALA A 170 -6.29 4.46 13.02
CA ALA A 170 -4.91 4.94 12.93
C ALA A 170 -4.48 5.25 11.49
N ALA A 171 -4.84 4.41 10.53
CA ALA A 171 -4.54 4.64 9.11
C ALA A 171 -5.33 5.82 8.54
N VAL A 172 -6.62 5.95 8.89
CA VAL A 172 -7.47 7.08 8.49
C VAL A 172 -6.94 8.40 9.09
N ALA A 173 -6.50 8.41 10.34
CA ALA A 173 -5.87 9.57 10.96
C ALA A 173 -4.56 9.99 10.26
N ALA A 174 -3.87 9.06 9.60
CA ALA A 174 -2.72 9.33 8.76
C ALA A 174 -3.09 9.74 7.32
N GLY A 175 -4.37 9.95 7.01
CA GLY A 175 -4.85 10.36 5.68
C GLY A 175 -4.95 9.22 4.66
N ILE A 176 -4.91 7.98 5.11
CA ILE A 176 -4.97 6.79 4.24
C ILE A 176 -6.40 6.31 4.12
N VAL A 177 -6.81 5.95 2.89
CA VAL A 177 -8.09 5.30 2.61
C VAL A 177 -7.90 3.78 2.65
N ILE A 178 -8.83 3.07 3.29
CA ILE A 178 -8.82 1.60 3.32
C ILE A 178 -10.06 1.08 2.61
N ASN A 179 -9.87 0.27 1.58
CA ASN A 179 -10.91 -0.46 0.88
C ASN A 179 -10.82 -1.95 1.19
N GLY A 180 -11.95 -2.66 1.06
CA GLY A 180 -12.03 -4.06 1.41
C GLY A 180 -12.57 -4.95 0.30
N LEU A 181 -12.04 -6.18 0.21
CA LEU A 181 -12.56 -7.26 -0.59
C LEU A 181 -12.78 -8.49 0.32
N PRO A 182 -13.89 -8.55 1.07
CA PRO A 182 -14.26 -9.72 1.83
C PRO A 182 -14.72 -10.87 0.92
N ILE A 183 -14.17 -12.07 1.17
CA ILE A 183 -14.55 -13.30 0.47
C ILE A 183 -15.49 -14.08 1.38
N LEU A 184 -16.77 -14.18 1.01
CA LEU A 184 -17.85 -14.65 1.87
C LEU A 184 -17.92 -16.20 1.98
N ALA A 185 -16.95 -16.91 1.43
CA ALA A 185 -16.95 -18.36 1.32
C ALA A 185 -17.12 -19.10 2.66
N LEU A 186 -16.65 -18.55 3.77
CA LEU A 186 -16.73 -19.13 5.12
C LEU A 186 -17.57 -18.32 6.09
N GLU A 187 -17.62 -17.00 5.92
CA GLU A 187 -18.34 -16.05 6.78
C GLU A 187 -19.33 -15.22 5.94
N PRO A 188 -20.62 -15.63 5.85
CA PRO A 188 -21.60 -14.97 4.97
C PRO A 188 -21.85 -13.47 5.25
N ASN A 189 -21.58 -12.99 6.48
CA ASN A 189 -21.76 -11.58 6.90
C ASN A 189 -20.43 -10.81 6.99
N LEU A 190 -19.37 -11.32 6.38
CA LEU A 190 -18.04 -10.70 6.44
C LEU A 190 -18.02 -9.31 5.80
N ASP A 191 -18.86 -9.06 4.81
CA ASP A 191 -19.01 -7.75 4.19
C ASP A 191 -19.50 -6.68 5.18
N THR A 192 -20.43 -7.01 6.06
CA THR A 192 -20.88 -6.13 7.16
C THR A 192 -19.74 -5.90 8.15
N TYR A 193 -19.01 -6.95 8.54
CA TYR A 193 -17.85 -6.80 9.40
C TYR A 193 -16.79 -5.85 8.80
N TYR A 194 -16.52 -5.96 7.47
CA TYR A 194 -15.58 -5.08 6.79
C TYR A 194 -16.06 -3.64 6.78
N ARG A 195 -17.35 -3.38 6.56
CA ARG A 195 -17.92 -2.02 6.63
C ARG A 195 -17.75 -1.40 8.00
N ASP A 196 -18.00 -2.18 9.06
CA ASP A 196 -18.00 -1.66 10.43
C ASP A 196 -16.59 -1.51 11.01
N ASN A 197 -15.63 -2.39 10.62
CA ASN A 197 -14.37 -2.53 11.31
C ASN A 197 -13.10 -2.33 10.46
N VAL A 198 -13.19 -2.46 9.12
CA VAL A 198 -11.99 -2.52 8.26
C VAL A 198 -11.87 -1.31 7.37
N ILE A 199 -12.90 -0.99 6.57
CA ILE A 199 -12.81 0.14 5.64
C ILE A 199 -12.89 1.47 6.38
N GLY A 200 -12.28 2.50 5.79
CA GLY A 200 -12.29 3.86 6.37
C GLY A 200 -11.62 4.87 5.47
N GLY A 201 -11.84 6.12 5.81
CA GLY A 201 -11.39 7.26 5.01
C GLY A 201 -12.40 7.68 3.93
N PRO A 202 -12.20 8.89 3.35
CA PRO A 202 -13.14 9.46 2.38
C PRO A 202 -13.28 8.61 1.13
N GLY A 203 -14.50 8.20 0.80
CA GLY A 203 -14.78 7.39 -0.40
C GLY A 203 -14.39 5.92 -0.30
N SER A 204 -14.08 5.41 0.91
CA SER A 204 -13.82 3.99 1.14
C SER A 204 -15.02 3.12 0.77
N PHE A 205 -14.76 1.92 0.25
CA PHE A 205 -15.80 1.02 -0.21
C PHE A 205 -15.43 -0.47 -0.01
N VAL A 206 -16.44 -1.32 -0.05
CA VAL A 206 -16.33 -2.77 0.01
C VAL A 206 -16.82 -3.38 -1.29
N VAL A 207 -16.08 -4.33 -1.83
CA VAL A 207 -16.50 -5.21 -2.93
C VAL A 207 -16.56 -6.63 -2.39
N PRO A 208 -17.73 -7.11 -1.94
CA PRO A 208 -17.87 -8.48 -1.47
C PRO A 208 -17.84 -9.45 -2.64
N VAL A 209 -17.31 -10.65 -2.42
CA VAL A 209 -17.31 -11.73 -3.39
C VAL A 209 -17.71 -13.04 -2.71
N ASP A 210 -18.60 -13.80 -3.34
CA ASP A 210 -19.19 -15.00 -2.73
C ASP A 210 -18.19 -16.13 -2.58
N SER A 211 -17.20 -16.23 -3.48
CA SER A 211 -16.22 -17.30 -3.48
C SER A 211 -14.89 -16.89 -4.10
N PHE A 212 -13.86 -17.71 -3.89
CA PHE A 212 -12.54 -17.49 -4.50
C PHE A 212 -12.54 -17.67 -6.02
N GLU A 213 -13.48 -18.42 -6.58
CA GLU A 213 -13.66 -18.59 -8.02
C GLU A 213 -14.02 -17.27 -8.71
N ASN A 214 -14.76 -16.41 -8.03
CA ASN A 214 -15.20 -15.10 -8.53
C ASN A 214 -14.22 -13.97 -8.18
N PHE A 215 -13.13 -14.28 -7.46
CA PHE A 215 -12.16 -13.28 -7.00
C PHE A 215 -11.55 -12.47 -8.13
N GLY A 216 -11.21 -13.10 -9.26
CA GLY A 216 -10.57 -12.42 -10.39
C GLY A 216 -11.41 -11.26 -10.96
N ASP A 217 -12.70 -11.47 -11.16
CA ASP A 217 -13.62 -10.44 -11.67
C ASP A 217 -13.83 -9.32 -10.62
N ALA A 218 -13.94 -9.69 -9.35
CA ALA A 218 -14.12 -8.75 -8.27
C ALA A 218 -12.90 -7.83 -8.10
N ILE A 219 -11.68 -8.39 -8.07
CA ILE A 219 -10.46 -7.59 -7.92
C ILE A 219 -10.19 -6.72 -9.14
N LEU A 220 -10.48 -7.17 -10.36
CA LEU A 220 -10.39 -6.34 -11.55
C LEU A 220 -11.30 -5.12 -11.45
N SER A 221 -12.56 -5.32 -11.08
CA SER A 221 -13.53 -4.23 -10.93
C SER A 221 -13.14 -3.27 -9.81
N LYS A 222 -12.66 -3.82 -8.68
CA LYS A 222 -12.22 -3.06 -7.53
C LYS A 222 -11.00 -2.20 -7.85
N LEU A 223 -9.96 -2.74 -8.47
CA LEU A 223 -8.76 -1.99 -8.88
C LEU A 223 -9.11 -0.84 -9.83
N ILE A 224 -9.98 -1.06 -10.81
CA ILE A 224 -10.43 0.01 -11.70
C ILE A 224 -11.10 1.15 -10.90
N SER A 225 -11.96 0.80 -9.94
CA SER A 225 -12.66 1.79 -9.10
C SER A 225 -11.69 2.57 -8.21
N GLU A 226 -10.71 1.92 -7.59
CA GLU A 226 -9.68 2.55 -6.76
C GLU A 226 -8.79 3.52 -7.53
N ILE A 227 -8.36 3.09 -8.72
CA ILE A 227 -7.50 3.90 -9.59
C ILE A 227 -8.27 5.12 -10.12
N ALA A 228 -9.52 4.92 -10.56
CA ALA A 228 -10.36 5.97 -11.13
C ALA A 228 -10.95 6.96 -10.10
N ALA A 229 -10.87 6.67 -8.79
CA ALA A 229 -11.39 7.57 -7.76
C ALA A 229 -10.70 8.93 -7.82
N ALA A 230 -11.49 10.01 -7.92
CA ALA A 230 -10.95 11.36 -8.04
C ALA A 230 -10.27 11.80 -6.72
N PRO A 231 -9.16 12.58 -6.78
CA PRO A 231 -8.62 13.24 -5.61
C PRO A 231 -9.69 14.16 -5.00
N GLY A 232 -10.06 13.95 -3.73
CA GLY A 232 -10.91 14.89 -3.00
C GLY A 232 -12.42 14.66 -3.05
N ALA A 233 -12.92 13.54 -3.55
CA ALA A 233 -14.37 13.21 -3.50
C ALA A 233 -14.96 13.22 -2.07
N GLY A 234 -14.12 13.18 -1.03
CA GLY A 234 -14.54 13.24 0.38
C GLY A 234 -14.70 14.63 0.97
N ARG A 235 -14.21 15.71 0.35
CA ARG A 235 -14.33 17.08 0.92
C ARG A 235 -15.71 17.70 0.71
N GLN A 236 -16.48 17.26 -0.26
CA GLN A 236 -17.79 17.88 -0.59
C GLN A 236 -18.96 17.35 0.23
N GLN A 237 -18.82 16.26 0.98
CA GLN A 237 -19.89 15.72 1.83
C GLN A 237 -19.84 16.19 3.29
N ALA A 238 -18.75 16.80 3.75
CA ALA A 238 -18.62 17.33 5.10
C ALA A 238 -19.16 18.78 5.26
N GLU A 239 -19.53 19.44 4.16
CA GLU A 239 -20.03 20.83 4.16
C GLU A 239 -21.54 20.94 3.83
N ARG A 240 -22.30 19.83 3.92
CA ARG A 240 -23.77 19.88 3.73
C ARG A 240 -24.52 19.35 4.93
#